data_a0cb53e65411eff6ae5cb7de57da11ed
#
_entry.id   a0cb53e65411eff6ae5cb7de57da11ed
#
_cell.length_a   1.000
_cell.length_b   1.000
_cell.length_c   1.000
_cell.angle_alpha   90.00
_cell.angle_beta   90.00
_cell.angle_gamma   90.00
#
_symmetry.space_group_name_H-M   'P 1'
#
loop_
_entity.id
_entity.type
_entity.pdbx_description
1 polymer ?
#
loop_
_entity_poly.entity_id
_entity_poly.type
_entity_poly.pdbx_seq_one_letter_code
_entity_poly.pdbx_strand_id
1 'polypeptide(L)'
;MLSKDAAYYFNNVIMVVFAVLLTYMTVSSALPAHLFGIPVPFGGQTVSAGTYNAIARPLGVIYLAILAVCPLLSWGRTEGKQFWKRARIPGICAVVLFAVLMFYFVTYLLPSYDAILAAGGTEADGLLEQGPSWYYNGVAVVGLLVASLLFFNSLFMLGRAIRGYQKGHQGNVLASAWGMLVNRASTFGGFVAHLGMAVILVGLIGSSMYVTEKTGYVKYDEETDSASEPFVIQDFELRYTGNNIDPQPNDDDILYTVYFDVYKNGEFVGAVDPTVQFVQSTQQQKLVASVITFPTEDLFVVYRGVNSDGDFSMDVRVNPLILEVWIGFGLLMAGVLIATVGRRGAKRKLADGTAALSLIH
;
A
#
# COMPACT_ATOMS: atom_id res chain seq x y z
N MET A 1 -24.42 -19.71 8.60
CA MET A 1 -23.74 -20.12 9.85
C MET A 1 -22.32 -19.54 9.83
N LEU A 2 -21.93 -18.78 10.86
CA LEU A 2 -20.58 -18.22 10.98
C LEU A 2 -19.61 -19.34 11.42
N SER A 3 -18.68 -19.70 10.52
CA SER A 3 -17.62 -20.69 10.79
C SER A 3 -16.37 -20.34 9.99
N LYS A 4 -15.23 -20.91 10.39
CA LYS A 4 -14.00 -20.77 9.61
C LYS A 4 -14.14 -21.33 8.20
N ASP A 5 -14.84 -22.46 8.08
CA ASP A 5 -15.08 -23.12 6.78
C ASP A 5 -15.83 -22.19 5.83
N ALA A 6 -16.89 -21.53 6.32
CA ALA A 6 -17.62 -20.54 5.56
C ALA A 6 -16.75 -19.32 5.18
N ALA A 7 -15.93 -18.83 6.12
CA ALA A 7 -15.03 -17.71 5.85
C ALA A 7 -14.00 -18.06 4.77
N TYR A 8 -13.39 -19.25 4.80
CA TYR A 8 -12.47 -19.72 3.75
C TYR A 8 -13.18 -19.87 2.40
N TYR A 9 -14.40 -20.43 2.41
CA TYR A 9 -15.20 -20.56 1.18
C TYR A 9 -15.49 -19.19 0.55
N PHE A 10 -15.99 -18.23 1.34
CA PHE A 10 -16.25 -16.87 0.86
C PHE A 10 -14.98 -16.16 0.40
N ASN A 11 -13.87 -16.35 1.09
CA ASN A 11 -12.58 -15.81 0.68
C ASN A 11 -12.17 -16.31 -0.71
N ASN A 12 -12.29 -17.60 -0.95
CA ASN A 12 -11.97 -18.19 -2.26
C ASN A 12 -12.92 -17.68 -3.34
N VAL A 13 -14.23 -17.58 -3.05
CA VAL A 13 -15.22 -17.03 -4.00
C VAL A 13 -14.86 -15.59 -4.38
N ILE A 14 -14.56 -14.73 -3.40
CA ILE A 14 -14.17 -13.33 -3.67
C ILE A 14 -12.91 -13.27 -4.51
N MET A 15 -11.90 -14.09 -4.22
CA MET A 15 -10.67 -14.14 -5.01
C MET A 15 -10.92 -14.54 -6.46
N VAL A 16 -11.81 -15.53 -6.69
CA VAL A 16 -12.20 -15.94 -8.06
C VAL A 16 -12.96 -14.83 -8.77
N VAL A 17 -13.96 -14.22 -8.09
CA VAL A 17 -14.72 -13.08 -8.65
C VAL A 17 -13.78 -11.94 -9.01
N PHE A 18 -12.85 -11.60 -8.10
CA PHE A 18 -11.86 -10.54 -8.34
C PHE A 18 -10.96 -10.85 -9.54
N ALA A 19 -10.44 -12.07 -9.63
CA ALA A 19 -9.61 -12.50 -10.76
C ALA A 19 -10.38 -12.45 -12.08
N VAL A 20 -11.63 -12.91 -12.12
CA VAL A 20 -12.49 -12.87 -13.31
C VAL A 20 -12.78 -11.43 -13.73
N LEU A 21 -13.13 -10.55 -12.78
CA LEU A 21 -13.38 -9.13 -13.07
C LEU A 21 -12.15 -8.42 -13.63
N LEU A 22 -10.98 -8.59 -12.99
CA LEU A 22 -9.74 -7.99 -13.47
C LEU A 22 -9.35 -8.51 -14.86
N THR A 23 -9.48 -9.82 -15.10
CA THR A 23 -9.21 -10.42 -16.41
C THR A 23 -10.15 -9.84 -17.46
N TYR A 24 -11.45 -9.79 -17.15
CA TYR A 24 -12.44 -9.21 -18.05
C TYR A 24 -12.12 -7.75 -18.42
N MET A 25 -11.83 -6.92 -17.42
CA MET A 25 -11.49 -5.50 -17.64
C MET A 25 -10.20 -5.36 -18.47
N THR A 26 -9.21 -6.25 -18.25
CA THR A 26 -7.94 -6.22 -18.98
C THR A 26 -8.13 -6.60 -20.46
N VAL A 27 -8.99 -7.56 -20.76
CA VAL A 27 -9.22 -8.00 -22.15
C VAL A 27 -10.34 -7.24 -22.85
N SER A 28 -11.03 -6.32 -22.17
CA SER A 28 -12.20 -5.59 -22.68
C SER A 28 -11.93 -4.85 -23.98
N SER A 29 -10.73 -4.31 -24.15
CA SER A 29 -10.32 -3.61 -25.39
C SER A 29 -10.27 -4.54 -26.62
N ALA A 30 -10.04 -5.85 -26.41
CA ALA A 30 -10.03 -6.85 -27.47
C ALA A 30 -11.43 -7.46 -27.74
N LEU A 31 -12.42 -7.19 -26.87
CA LEU A 31 -13.78 -7.66 -27.06
C LEU A 31 -14.55 -6.72 -28.01
N PRO A 32 -15.49 -7.26 -28.81
CA PRO A 32 -16.33 -6.39 -29.63
C PRO A 32 -17.28 -5.52 -28.79
N ALA A 33 -17.57 -4.31 -29.21
CA ALA A 33 -18.53 -3.43 -28.53
C ALA A 33 -19.95 -4.03 -28.45
N HIS A 34 -20.30 -4.87 -29.42
CA HIS A 34 -21.57 -5.61 -29.45
C HIS A 34 -21.31 -7.07 -29.83
N LEU A 35 -21.95 -7.99 -29.12
CA LEU A 35 -21.95 -9.41 -29.41
C LEU A 35 -23.40 -9.87 -29.67
N PHE A 36 -23.69 -10.37 -30.87
CA PHE A 36 -25.05 -10.75 -31.28
C PHE A 36 -26.10 -9.64 -31.09
N GLY A 37 -25.72 -8.37 -31.29
CA GLY A 37 -26.60 -7.21 -31.10
C GLY A 37 -26.77 -6.74 -29.63
N ILE A 38 -26.14 -7.43 -28.67
CA ILE A 38 -26.13 -7.06 -27.24
C ILE A 38 -24.87 -6.24 -26.94
N PRO A 39 -25.00 -5.07 -26.30
CA PRO A 39 -23.81 -4.30 -25.91
C PRO A 39 -22.97 -5.06 -24.87
N VAL A 40 -21.67 -5.14 -25.14
CA VAL A 40 -20.69 -5.74 -24.22
C VAL A 40 -20.15 -4.63 -23.32
N PRO A 41 -20.32 -4.69 -21.98
CA PRO A 41 -19.80 -3.67 -21.08
C PRO A 41 -18.29 -3.49 -21.28
N PHE A 42 -17.83 -2.24 -21.44
CA PHE A 42 -16.43 -1.90 -21.77
C PHE A 42 -15.86 -2.53 -23.06
N GLY A 43 -16.66 -3.24 -23.86
CA GLY A 43 -16.22 -3.87 -25.11
C GLY A 43 -15.67 -2.84 -26.12
N GLY A 44 -14.48 -3.10 -26.67
CA GLY A 44 -13.77 -2.22 -27.58
C GLY A 44 -13.14 -0.98 -26.91
N GLN A 45 -13.14 -0.91 -25.57
CA GLN A 45 -12.60 0.23 -24.82
C GLN A 45 -11.47 -0.22 -23.89
N THR A 46 -10.46 0.64 -23.77
CA THR A 46 -9.45 0.49 -22.72
C THR A 46 -10.02 1.03 -21.42
N VAL A 47 -10.09 0.19 -20.40
CA VAL A 47 -10.56 0.59 -19.06
C VAL A 47 -9.50 1.45 -18.38
N SER A 48 -9.89 2.59 -17.86
CA SER A 48 -8.99 3.51 -17.16
C SER A 48 -8.54 2.99 -15.79
N ALA A 49 -7.44 3.52 -15.28
CA ALA A 49 -6.96 3.23 -13.92
C ALA A 49 -8.00 3.62 -12.86
N GLY A 50 -8.74 4.73 -13.07
CA GLY A 50 -9.83 5.17 -12.19
C GLY A 50 -10.91 4.11 -12.04
N THR A 51 -11.41 3.57 -13.16
CA THR A 51 -12.43 2.51 -13.17
C THR A 51 -11.92 1.22 -12.52
N TYR A 52 -10.66 0.81 -12.76
CA TYR A 52 -10.05 -0.32 -12.05
C TYR A 52 -10.07 -0.10 -10.53
N ASN A 53 -9.64 1.06 -10.09
CA ASN A 53 -9.58 1.40 -8.67
C ASN A 53 -10.96 1.45 -8.02
N ALA A 54 -11.96 1.99 -8.71
CA ALA A 54 -13.34 2.03 -8.22
C ALA A 54 -13.90 0.64 -7.90
N ILE A 55 -13.51 -0.39 -8.66
CA ILE A 55 -13.98 -1.77 -8.47
C ILE A 55 -13.05 -2.56 -7.53
N ALA A 56 -11.74 -2.43 -7.71
CA ALA A 56 -10.75 -3.21 -6.97
C ALA A 56 -10.68 -2.87 -5.48
N ARG A 57 -10.78 -1.59 -5.13
CA ARG A 57 -10.66 -1.14 -3.72
C ARG A 57 -11.72 -1.72 -2.81
N PRO A 58 -13.05 -1.61 -3.09
CA PRO A 58 -14.06 -2.20 -2.20
C PRO A 58 -13.96 -3.71 -2.12
N LEU A 59 -13.61 -4.41 -3.22
CA LEU A 59 -13.39 -5.86 -3.18
C LEU A 59 -12.20 -6.23 -2.29
N GLY A 60 -11.10 -5.46 -2.35
CA GLY A 60 -9.96 -5.61 -1.46
C GLY A 60 -10.33 -5.39 0.00
N VAL A 61 -11.12 -4.37 0.31
CA VAL A 61 -11.61 -4.09 1.67
C VAL A 61 -12.50 -5.23 2.18
N ILE A 62 -13.41 -5.76 1.36
CA ILE A 62 -14.26 -6.91 1.73
C ILE A 62 -13.40 -8.16 1.99
N TYR A 63 -12.42 -8.43 1.13
CA TYR A 63 -11.47 -9.53 1.32
C TYR A 63 -10.74 -9.43 2.66
N LEU A 64 -10.21 -8.25 2.98
CA LEU A 64 -9.49 -8.01 4.23
C LEU A 64 -10.43 -8.00 5.46
N ALA A 65 -11.70 -7.63 5.30
CA ALA A 65 -12.70 -7.75 6.36
C ALA A 65 -12.93 -9.21 6.76
N ILE A 66 -13.02 -10.12 5.78
CA ILE A 66 -13.11 -11.56 6.06
C ILE A 66 -11.84 -12.04 6.75
N LEU A 67 -10.67 -11.62 6.29
CA LEU A 67 -9.39 -11.95 6.89
C LEU A 67 -9.29 -11.45 8.35
N ALA A 68 -9.85 -10.28 8.65
CA ALA A 68 -9.89 -9.72 10.01
C ALA A 68 -10.76 -10.54 10.97
N VAL A 69 -11.89 -11.09 10.48
CA VAL A 69 -12.86 -11.82 11.30
C VAL A 69 -12.52 -13.31 11.41
N CYS A 70 -11.96 -13.91 10.36
CA CYS A 70 -11.69 -15.36 10.28
C CYS A 70 -10.92 -15.94 11.48
N PRO A 71 -9.89 -15.30 12.05
CA PRO A 71 -9.17 -15.83 13.21
C PRO A 71 -10.02 -15.97 14.48
N LEU A 72 -11.10 -15.19 14.60
CA LEU A 72 -12.01 -15.22 15.75
C LEU A 72 -13.02 -16.37 15.70
N LEU A 73 -13.24 -16.93 14.50
CA LEU A 73 -14.20 -17.99 14.25
C LEU A 73 -13.69 -19.36 14.70
N SER A 74 -14.61 -20.28 14.98
CA SER A 74 -14.33 -21.68 15.25
C SER A 74 -14.61 -22.54 14.00
N TRP A 75 -14.00 -23.72 13.92
CA TRP A 75 -14.32 -24.71 12.91
C TRP A 75 -15.75 -25.25 13.13
N GLY A 76 -16.47 -25.52 12.05
CA GLY A 76 -17.86 -25.99 12.06
C GLY A 76 -18.85 -24.91 12.44
N ARG A 77 -19.05 -24.63 13.73
CA ARG A 77 -20.00 -23.63 14.23
C ARG A 77 -19.37 -22.72 15.27
N THR A 78 -19.56 -21.41 15.10
CA THR A 78 -19.13 -20.41 16.07
C THR A 78 -20.31 -20.01 16.95
N GLU A 79 -20.21 -20.23 18.27
CA GLU A 79 -21.17 -19.72 19.24
C GLU A 79 -20.96 -18.23 19.45
N GLY A 80 -22.04 -17.44 19.44
CA GLY A 80 -21.99 -15.99 19.59
C GLY A 80 -21.29 -15.55 20.90
N LYS A 81 -21.58 -16.24 22.02
CA LYS A 81 -20.93 -15.96 23.31
C LYS A 81 -19.41 -16.15 23.27
N GLN A 82 -18.95 -17.17 22.57
CA GLN A 82 -17.53 -17.48 22.43
C GLN A 82 -16.82 -16.49 21.47
N PHE A 83 -17.53 -16.11 20.40
CA PHE A 83 -17.06 -15.05 19.47
C PHE A 83 -16.84 -13.73 20.22
N TRP A 84 -17.85 -13.24 20.94
CA TRP A 84 -17.76 -11.98 21.69
C TRP A 84 -16.69 -12.03 22.79
N LYS A 85 -16.51 -13.15 23.46
CA LYS A 85 -15.43 -13.32 24.45
C LYS A 85 -14.04 -13.15 23.81
N ARG A 86 -13.87 -13.57 22.55
CA ARG A 86 -12.60 -13.44 21.81
C ARG A 86 -12.44 -12.06 21.18
N ALA A 87 -13.52 -11.45 20.71
CA ALA A 87 -13.51 -10.22 19.93
C ALA A 87 -13.51 -8.94 20.78
N ARG A 88 -14.08 -8.95 22.00
CA ARG A 88 -14.32 -7.72 22.79
C ARG A 88 -13.06 -6.88 23.04
N ILE A 89 -11.95 -7.49 23.48
CA ILE A 89 -10.74 -6.74 23.81
C ILE A 89 -10.05 -6.24 22.53
N PRO A 90 -9.73 -7.10 21.52
CA PRO A 90 -9.15 -6.60 20.28
C PRO A 90 -10.08 -5.62 19.55
N GLY A 91 -11.40 -5.79 19.67
CA GLY A 91 -12.37 -4.85 19.10
C GLY A 91 -12.32 -3.47 19.73
N ILE A 92 -12.22 -3.38 21.07
CA ILE A 92 -12.06 -2.09 21.76
C ILE A 92 -10.76 -1.41 21.31
N CYS A 93 -9.63 -2.15 21.28
CA CYS A 93 -8.36 -1.60 20.81
C CYS A 93 -8.44 -1.15 19.33
N ALA A 94 -9.16 -1.90 18.50
CA ALA A 94 -9.38 -1.54 17.10
C ALA A 94 -10.20 -0.26 16.96
N VAL A 95 -11.23 -0.06 17.79
CA VAL A 95 -12.02 1.18 17.81
C VAL A 95 -11.16 2.39 18.21
N VAL A 96 -10.25 2.23 19.17
CA VAL A 96 -9.32 3.29 19.57
C VAL A 96 -8.36 3.64 18.41
N LEU A 97 -7.76 2.63 17.77
CA LEU A 97 -6.90 2.89 16.61
C LEU A 97 -7.69 3.52 15.47
N PHE A 98 -8.89 3.01 15.19
CA PHE A 98 -9.77 3.59 14.17
C PHE A 98 -10.09 5.07 14.48
N ALA A 99 -10.33 5.44 15.73
CA ALA A 99 -10.56 6.83 16.10
C ALA A 99 -9.33 7.71 15.83
N VAL A 100 -8.12 7.22 16.10
CA VAL A 100 -6.86 7.92 15.77
C VAL A 100 -6.72 8.08 14.25
N LEU A 101 -6.94 7.02 13.49
CA LEU A 101 -6.88 7.07 12.02
C LEU A 101 -7.97 7.98 11.43
N MET A 102 -9.17 7.98 12.02
CA MET A 102 -10.24 8.90 11.63
C MET A 102 -9.92 10.36 11.93
N PHE A 103 -9.23 10.63 13.04
CA PHE A 103 -8.73 11.97 13.33
C PHE A 103 -7.76 12.43 12.23
N TYR A 104 -6.79 11.60 11.87
CA TYR A 104 -5.86 11.90 10.75
C TYR A 104 -6.60 12.05 9.42
N PHE A 105 -7.57 11.17 9.15
CA PHE A 105 -8.40 11.24 7.95
C PHE A 105 -9.13 12.59 7.81
N VAL A 106 -9.81 13.01 8.87
CA VAL A 106 -10.61 14.26 8.85
C VAL A 106 -9.75 15.51 8.85
N THR A 107 -8.58 15.48 9.50
CA THR A 107 -7.70 16.66 9.62
C THR A 107 -6.73 16.81 8.48
N TYR A 108 -6.40 15.72 7.77
CA TYR A 108 -5.34 15.71 6.75
C TYR A 108 -5.81 15.20 5.38
N LEU A 109 -6.35 13.98 5.33
CA LEU A 109 -6.66 13.34 4.05
C LEU A 109 -7.88 13.96 3.37
N LEU A 110 -8.96 14.16 4.11
CA LEU A 110 -10.19 14.73 3.57
C LEU A 110 -10.02 16.18 3.07
N PRO A 111 -9.35 17.09 3.80
CA PRO A 111 -9.06 18.43 3.29
C PRO A 111 -8.23 18.43 2.01
N SER A 112 -7.23 17.54 1.88
CA SER A 112 -6.44 17.41 0.65
C SER A 112 -7.31 16.97 -0.53
N TYR A 113 -8.21 16.00 -0.32
CA TYR A 113 -9.17 15.56 -1.32
C TYR A 113 -10.12 16.70 -1.76
N ASP A 114 -10.67 17.42 -0.80
CA ASP A 114 -11.58 18.54 -1.08
C ASP A 114 -10.85 19.68 -1.82
N ALA A 115 -9.58 19.93 -1.49
CA ALA A 115 -8.75 20.92 -2.17
C ALA A 115 -8.50 20.56 -3.65
N ILE A 116 -8.23 19.28 -3.96
CA ILE A 116 -8.07 18.80 -5.34
C ILE A 116 -9.38 19.00 -6.12
N LEU A 117 -10.51 18.62 -5.54
CA LEU A 117 -11.82 18.82 -6.20
C LEU A 117 -12.13 20.31 -6.43
N ALA A 118 -11.80 21.17 -5.48
CA ALA A 118 -12.02 22.62 -5.60
C ALA A 118 -11.11 23.24 -6.65
N ALA A 119 -9.88 22.74 -6.82
CA ALA A 119 -8.94 23.20 -7.84
C ALA A 119 -9.40 22.81 -9.27
N GLY A 120 -10.13 21.70 -9.41
CA GLY A 120 -10.58 21.19 -10.70
C GLY A 120 -9.46 20.61 -11.55
N GLY A 121 -9.74 20.42 -12.86
CA GLY A 121 -8.76 19.91 -13.83
C GLY A 121 -8.64 18.37 -13.84
N THR A 122 -7.60 17.87 -14.47
CA THR A 122 -7.41 16.44 -14.74
C THR A 122 -7.33 15.56 -13.49
N GLU A 123 -6.82 16.10 -12.38
CA GLU A 123 -6.73 15.38 -11.11
C GLU A 123 -8.12 15.22 -10.48
N ALA A 124 -8.92 16.29 -10.45
CA ALA A 124 -10.30 16.25 -9.98
C ALA A 124 -11.15 15.29 -10.83
N ASP A 125 -11.00 15.34 -12.17
CA ASP A 125 -11.69 14.44 -13.09
C ASP A 125 -11.31 12.98 -12.82
N GLY A 126 -10.03 12.69 -12.59
CA GLY A 126 -9.53 11.37 -12.22
C GLY A 126 -10.08 10.84 -10.89
N LEU A 127 -10.33 11.73 -9.92
CA LEU A 127 -11.01 11.36 -8.67
C LEU A 127 -12.50 11.09 -8.89
N LEU A 128 -13.20 11.93 -9.66
CA LEU A 128 -14.63 11.78 -9.94
C LEU A 128 -14.92 10.53 -10.79
N GLU A 129 -13.99 10.12 -11.65
CA GLU A 129 -14.09 8.87 -12.41
C GLU A 129 -14.16 7.64 -11.50
N GLN A 130 -13.55 7.69 -10.32
CA GLN A 130 -13.56 6.62 -9.32
C GLN A 130 -14.86 6.53 -8.51
N GLY A 131 -15.81 7.40 -8.78
CA GLY A 131 -17.13 7.44 -8.18
C GLY A 131 -17.40 8.72 -7.37
N PRO A 132 -18.63 8.90 -6.89
CA PRO A 132 -18.99 10.08 -6.11
C PRO A 132 -18.23 10.15 -4.78
N SER A 133 -18.01 11.35 -4.27
CA SER A 133 -17.20 11.61 -3.05
C SER A 133 -17.63 10.77 -1.84
N TRP A 134 -18.93 10.55 -1.64
CA TRP A 134 -19.43 9.73 -0.55
C TRP A 134 -18.99 8.25 -0.65
N TYR A 135 -18.93 7.73 -1.88
CA TYR A 135 -18.49 6.36 -2.15
C TYR A 135 -16.98 6.25 -1.95
N TYR A 136 -16.21 7.16 -2.57
CA TYR A 136 -14.76 7.19 -2.48
C TYR A 136 -14.29 7.27 -1.02
N ASN A 137 -14.74 8.28 -0.29
CA ASN A 137 -14.41 8.47 1.12
C ASN A 137 -15.00 7.37 2.01
N GLY A 138 -16.19 6.85 1.67
CA GLY A 138 -16.80 5.72 2.37
C GLY A 138 -15.98 4.45 2.31
N VAL A 139 -15.41 4.11 1.15
CA VAL A 139 -14.49 2.96 1.00
C VAL A 139 -13.24 3.15 1.86
N ALA A 140 -12.67 4.37 1.90
CA ALA A 140 -11.51 4.68 2.74
C ALA A 140 -11.84 4.49 4.24
N VAL A 141 -12.93 5.07 4.72
CA VAL A 141 -13.35 4.97 6.13
C VAL A 141 -13.60 3.51 6.55
N VAL A 142 -14.32 2.74 5.72
CA VAL A 142 -14.53 1.30 5.97
C VAL A 142 -13.20 0.55 5.93
N GLY A 143 -12.31 0.89 5.01
CA GLY A 143 -10.96 0.34 4.92
C GLY A 143 -10.13 0.58 6.17
N LEU A 144 -10.14 1.80 6.74
CA LEU A 144 -9.45 2.12 7.99
C LEU A 144 -10.00 1.34 9.19
N LEU A 145 -11.33 1.14 9.24
CA LEU A 145 -11.95 0.28 10.25
C LEU A 145 -11.50 -1.17 10.11
N VAL A 146 -11.53 -1.71 8.89
CA VAL A 146 -11.09 -3.08 8.60
C VAL A 146 -9.61 -3.28 8.93
N ALA A 147 -8.75 -2.32 8.58
CA ALA A 147 -7.32 -2.36 8.92
C ALA A 147 -7.10 -2.41 10.43
N SER A 148 -7.82 -1.58 11.18
CA SER A 148 -7.74 -1.55 12.66
C SER A 148 -8.18 -2.87 13.28
N LEU A 149 -9.27 -3.46 12.78
CA LEU A 149 -9.77 -4.77 13.21
C LEU A 149 -8.77 -5.90 12.86
N LEU A 150 -8.24 -5.91 11.64
CA LEU A 150 -7.27 -6.89 11.19
C LEU A 150 -5.99 -6.84 12.03
N PHE A 151 -5.49 -5.63 12.29
CA PHE A 151 -4.30 -5.41 13.09
C PHE A 151 -4.44 -5.99 14.50
N PHE A 152 -5.45 -5.54 15.25
CA PHE A 152 -5.60 -5.97 16.63
C PHE A 152 -6.06 -7.42 16.78
N ASN A 153 -6.92 -7.93 15.89
CA ASN A 153 -7.28 -9.34 15.90
C ASN A 153 -6.05 -10.23 15.67
N SER A 154 -5.19 -9.88 14.71
CA SER A 154 -3.96 -10.63 14.41
C SER A 154 -2.96 -10.54 15.57
N LEU A 155 -2.76 -9.35 16.14
CA LEU A 155 -1.87 -9.12 17.27
C LEU A 155 -2.30 -9.91 18.52
N PHE A 156 -3.58 -9.86 18.87
CA PHE A 156 -4.10 -10.59 20.02
C PHE A 156 -4.10 -12.11 19.81
N MET A 157 -4.33 -12.57 18.58
CA MET A 157 -4.22 -14.00 18.26
C MET A 157 -2.79 -14.50 18.33
N LEU A 158 -1.82 -13.71 17.84
CA LEU A 158 -0.40 -13.99 18.00
C LEU A 158 -0.02 -14.05 19.48
N GLY A 159 -0.44 -13.07 20.29
CA GLY A 159 -0.20 -13.06 21.74
C GLY A 159 -0.80 -14.27 22.47
N ARG A 160 -2.02 -14.70 22.08
CA ARG A 160 -2.65 -15.93 22.62
C ARG A 160 -1.87 -17.18 22.21
N ALA A 161 -1.38 -17.24 20.98
CA ALA A 161 -0.59 -18.37 20.50
C ALA A 161 0.73 -18.47 21.25
N ILE A 162 1.43 -17.34 21.49
CA ILE A 162 2.67 -17.29 22.28
C ILE A 162 2.41 -17.72 23.72
N ARG A 163 1.36 -17.20 24.38
CA ARG A 163 0.98 -17.61 25.74
C ARG A 163 0.57 -19.06 25.81
N GLY A 164 -0.09 -19.60 24.78
CA GLY A 164 -0.43 -21.02 24.68
C GLY A 164 0.81 -21.90 24.58
N TYR A 165 1.83 -21.45 23.82
CA TYR A 165 3.12 -22.12 23.72
C TYR A 165 3.87 -22.09 25.06
N GLN A 166 3.87 -20.94 25.76
CA GLN A 166 4.50 -20.76 27.07
C GLN A 166 3.97 -21.72 28.14
N LYS A 167 2.66 -22.01 28.16
CA LYS A 167 2.07 -22.93 29.14
C LYS A 167 2.60 -24.36 29.04
N GLY A 168 3.08 -24.77 27.86
CA GLY A 168 3.67 -26.08 27.63
C GLY A 168 5.19 -26.12 27.73
N HIS A 169 5.86 -24.96 27.92
CA HIS A 169 7.31 -24.84 27.94
C HIS A 169 7.71 -23.84 29.02
N GLN A 170 8.67 -24.18 29.85
CA GLN A 170 9.19 -23.26 30.87
C GLN A 170 9.97 -22.13 30.21
N GLY A 171 9.68 -20.88 30.57
CA GLY A 171 10.36 -19.69 30.03
C GLY A 171 9.53 -18.40 30.10
N ASN A 172 10.17 -17.28 29.82
CA ASN A 172 9.51 -15.97 29.69
C ASN A 172 8.80 -15.83 28.35
N VAL A 173 8.05 -14.73 28.16
CA VAL A 173 7.27 -14.46 26.94
C VAL A 173 8.18 -14.37 25.70
N LEU A 174 9.38 -13.76 25.83
CA LEU A 174 10.31 -13.60 24.71
C LEU A 174 10.90 -14.94 24.26
N ALA A 175 11.32 -15.78 25.23
CA ALA A 175 11.80 -17.13 24.93
C ALA A 175 10.69 -17.99 24.29
N SER A 176 9.44 -17.83 24.75
CA SER A 176 8.29 -18.52 24.17
C SER A 176 7.95 -18.02 22.75
N ALA A 177 8.08 -16.73 22.47
CA ALA A 177 7.95 -16.17 21.14
C ALA A 177 9.02 -16.73 20.19
N TRP A 178 10.28 -16.77 20.63
CA TRP A 178 11.37 -17.37 19.88
C TRP A 178 11.16 -18.87 19.67
N GLY A 179 10.79 -19.60 20.72
CA GLY A 179 10.46 -21.02 20.61
C GLY A 179 9.29 -21.29 19.63
N MET A 180 8.28 -20.42 19.61
CA MET A 180 7.19 -20.51 18.66
C MET A 180 7.66 -20.19 17.23
N LEU A 181 8.52 -19.18 17.05
CA LEU A 181 9.12 -18.85 15.76
C LEU A 181 9.86 -20.06 15.16
N VAL A 182 10.63 -20.79 15.99
CA VAL A 182 11.42 -21.94 15.53
C VAL A 182 10.56 -23.19 15.34
N ASN A 183 9.65 -23.50 16.29
CA ASN A 183 8.94 -24.79 16.31
C ASN A 183 7.52 -24.72 15.66
N ARG A 184 6.92 -23.52 15.58
CA ARG A 184 5.60 -23.29 15.00
C ARG A 184 5.64 -22.11 14.01
N ALA A 185 6.69 -22.02 13.22
CA ALA A 185 6.98 -20.92 12.31
C ALA A 185 5.80 -20.61 11.35
N SER A 186 5.09 -21.63 10.85
CA SER A 186 3.94 -21.43 9.97
C SER A 186 2.81 -20.63 10.63
N THR A 187 2.54 -20.88 11.92
CA THR A 187 1.50 -20.13 12.66
C THR A 187 1.98 -18.72 13.01
N PHE A 188 3.24 -18.60 13.47
CA PHE A 188 3.85 -17.31 13.80
C PHE A 188 3.89 -16.40 12.56
N GLY A 189 4.48 -16.89 11.47
CA GLY A 189 4.61 -16.15 10.22
C GLY A 189 3.26 -15.77 9.62
N GLY A 190 2.24 -16.63 9.72
CA GLY A 190 0.88 -16.29 9.28
C GLY A 190 0.31 -15.06 9.99
N PHE A 191 0.47 -14.94 11.31
CA PHE A 191 0.00 -13.75 12.03
C PHE A 191 0.82 -12.50 11.70
N VAL A 192 2.13 -12.63 11.51
CA VAL A 192 2.99 -11.51 11.08
C VAL A 192 2.57 -11.03 9.68
N ALA A 193 2.28 -11.94 8.76
CA ALA A 193 1.78 -11.59 7.44
C ALA A 193 0.43 -10.83 7.51
N HIS A 194 -0.50 -11.25 8.38
CA HIS A 194 -1.77 -10.53 8.57
C HIS A 194 -1.57 -9.13 9.18
N LEU A 195 -0.62 -8.96 10.08
CA LEU A 195 -0.24 -7.63 10.59
C LEU A 195 0.31 -6.75 9.46
N GLY A 196 1.19 -7.32 8.60
CA GLY A 196 1.68 -6.62 7.42
C GLY A 196 0.55 -6.16 6.49
N MET A 197 -0.43 -7.02 6.21
CA MET A 197 -1.60 -6.67 5.39
C MET A 197 -2.42 -5.53 5.98
N ALA A 198 -2.58 -5.49 7.32
CA ALA A 198 -3.30 -4.41 7.98
C ALA A 198 -2.58 -3.06 7.82
N VAL A 199 -1.26 -3.05 7.98
CA VAL A 199 -0.43 -1.84 7.82
C VAL A 199 -0.41 -1.39 6.36
N ILE A 200 -0.27 -2.32 5.40
CA ILE A 200 -0.38 -2.02 3.96
C ILE A 200 -1.72 -1.36 3.63
N LEU A 201 -2.84 -1.84 4.18
CA LEU A 201 -4.15 -1.27 3.89
C LEU A 201 -4.25 0.19 4.34
N VAL A 202 -3.74 0.52 5.53
CA VAL A 202 -3.67 1.93 6.00
C VAL A 202 -2.83 2.76 5.05
N GLY A 203 -1.64 2.29 4.71
CA GLY A 203 -0.73 2.97 3.80
C GLY A 203 -1.31 3.18 2.40
N LEU A 204 -1.95 2.15 1.82
CA LEU A 204 -2.60 2.25 0.51
C LEU A 204 -3.77 3.23 0.49
N ILE A 205 -4.54 3.33 1.58
CA ILE A 205 -5.61 4.34 1.67
C ILE A 205 -4.99 5.74 1.56
N GLY A 206 -3.95 6.05 2.30
CA GLY A 206 -3.25 7.34 2.18
C GLY A 206 -2.61 7.52 0.79
N SER A 207 -1.64 6.67 0.48
CA SER A 207 -0.73 6.84 -0.66
C SER A 207 -1.32 6.56 -2.04
N SER A 208 -2.51 5.96 -2.15
CA SER A 208 -3.15 5.71 -3.45
C SER A 208 -4.51 6.40 -3.64
N MET A 209 -5.10 6.90 -2.54
CA MET A 209 -6.39 7.57 -2.62
C MET A 209 -6.28 9.09 -2.37
N TYR A 210 -5.31 9.54 -1.59
CA TYR A 210 -5.19 10.92 -1.13
C TYR A 210 -3.86 11.58 -1.52
N VAL A 211 -3.27 11.13 -2.63
CA VAL A 211 -2.07 11.75 -3.21
C VAL A 211 -2.43 13.14 -3.71
N THR A 212 -1.59 14.12 -3.38
CA THR A 212 -1.63 15.44 -4.03
C THR A 212 -0.50 15.50 -5.04
N GLU A 213 -0.83 15.73 -6.30
CA GLU A 213 0.11 15.87 -7.41
C GLU A 213 0.03 17.29 -7.95
N LYS A 214 1.16 17.88 -8.27
CA LYS A 214 1.24 19.15 -8.97
C LYS A 214 2.30 19.10 -10.03
N THR A 215 1.87 19.21 -11.28
CA THR A 215 2.75 19.42 -12.42
C THR A 215 2.84 20.88 -12.73
N GLY A 216 4.02 21.41 -12.99
CA GLY A 216 4.22 22.82 -13.27
C GLY A 216 5.64 23.13 -13.75
N TYR A 217 5.90 24.40 -13.94
CA TYR A 217 7.19 24.89 -14.42
C TYR A 217 7.81 25.78 -13.34
N VAL A 218 9.12 25.59 -13.15
CA VAL A 218 9.97 26.52 -12.40
C VAL A 218 10.62 27.43 -13.44
N LYS A 219 10.27 28.72 -13.41
CA LYS A 219 10.82 29.71 -14.32
C LYS A 219 12.30 29.92 -14.01
N TYR A 220 13.12 29.58 -14.97
CA TYR A 220 14.57 29.63 -14.86
C TYR A 220 15.12 30.76 -15.75
N ASP A 221 16.03 31.53 -15.18
CA ASP A 221 16.78 32.57 -15.88
C ASP A 221 18.23 32.10 -16.05
N GLU A 222 18.62 31.78 -17.28
CA GLU A 222 19.95 31.30 -17.61
C GLU A 222 21.03 32.38 -17.40
N GLU A 223 20.70 33.67 -17.51
CA GLU A 223 21.68 34.77 -17.35
C GLU A 223 22.10 34.93 -15.89
N THR A 224 21.17 34.71 -14.96
CA THR A 224 21.40 34.86 -13.52
C THR A 224 21.60 33.56 -12.79
N ASP A 225 21.47 32.41 -13.48
CA ASP A 225 21.44 31.05 -12.88
C ASP A 225 20.51 30.97 -11.68
N SER A 226 19.32 31.51 -11.82
CA SER A 226 18.36 31.60 -10.72
C SER A 226 16.94 31.28 -11.17
N ALA A 227 16.09 30.85 -10.21
CA ALA A 227 14.66 30.72 -10.43
C ALA A 227 13.92 31.90 -9.77
N SER A 228 12.94 32.45 -10.51
CA SER A 228 12.23 33.64 -10.06
C SER A 228 11.27 33.39 -8.89
N GLU A 229 10.69 32.17 -8.82
CA GLU A 229 9.70 31.80 -7.81
C GLU A 229 9.90 30.36 -7.35
N PRO A 230 9.65 30.04 -6.07
CA PRO A 230 9.70 28.68 -5.58
C PRO A 230 8.53 27.86 -6.11
N PHE A 231 8.72 26.53 -6.24
CA PHE A 231 7.63 25.61 -6.53
C PHE A 231 6.93 25.21 -5.23
N VAL A 232 5.66 25.56 -5.08
CA VAL A 232 4.89 25.31 -3.86
C VAL A 232 3.84 24.25 -4.09
N ILE A 233 3.79 23.25 -3.19
CA ILE A 233 2.76 22.21 -3.13
C ILE A 233 2.37 21.96 -1.67
N GLN A 234 1.10 22.16 -1.31
CA GLN A 234 0.63 22.11 0.08
C GLN A 234 1.48 23.01 1.01
N ASP A 235 2.10 22.41 2.03
CA ASP A 235 2.98 23.06 2.99
C ASP A 235 4.48 22.98 2.62
N PHE A 236 4.79 22.41 1.43
CA PHE A 236 6.14 22.29 0.90
C PHE A 236 6.47 23.42 -0.08
N GLU A 237 7.66 23.94 0.03
CA GLU A 237 8.26 24.96 -0.84
C GLU A 237 9.62 24.47 -1.32
N LEU A 238 9.78 24.30 -2.65
CA LEU A 238 11.04 23.90 -3.27
C LEU A 238 11.71 25.14 -3.86
N ARG A 239 12.87 25.49 -3.35
CA ARG A 239 13.68 26.64 -3.82
C ARG A 239 14.86 26.11 -4.65
N TYR A 240 14.95 26.58 -5.87
CA TYR A 240 16.06 26.25 -6.75
C TYR A 240 17.41 26.72 -6.16
N THR A 241 18.43 25.85 -6.23
CA THR A 241 19.79 26.13 -5.73
C THR A 241 20.86 25.92 -6.78
N GLY A 242 20.56 25.30 -7.91
CA GLY A 242 21.48 25.09 -9.02
C GLY A 242 21.10 23.93 -9.91
N ASN A 243 21.84 23.75 -10.99
CA ASN A 243 21.73 22.60 -11.88
C ASN A 243 23.12 22.09 -12.31
N ASN A 244 23.18 20.87 -12.79
CA ASN A 244 24.41 20.28 -13.31
C ASN A 244 24.10 19.38 -14.50
N ILE A 245 25.01 19.42 -15.49
CA ILE A 245 25.02 18.49 -16.62
C ILE A 245 26.30 17.68 -16.50
N ASP A 246 26.16 16.38 -16.22
CA ASP A 246 27.27 15.48 -16.00
C ASP A 246 27.30 14.38 -17.09
N PRO A 247 28.22 14.45 -18.09
CA PRO A 247 28.45 13.35 -18.99
C PRO A 247 29.17 12.22 -18.25
N GLN A 248 28.58 11.01 -18.22
CA GLN A 248 29.19 9.87 -17.58
C GLN A 248 30.41 9.36 -18.35
N PRO A 249 31.61 9.32 -17.74
CA PRO A 249 32.84 9.09 -18.48
C PRO A 249 32.99 7.70 -19.12
N ASN A 250 32.25 6.70 -18.65
CA ASN A 250 32.33 5.32 -19.12
C ASN A 250 31.07 4.80 -19.84
N ASP A 251 29.98 5.57 -19.77
CA ASP A 251 28.74 5.33 -20.50
C ASP A 251 28.48 6.63 -21.27
N ASP A 252 28.17 6.58 -22.53
CA ASP A 252 27.80 7.79 -23.30
C ASP A 252 26.52 8.48 -22.79
N ASP A 253 26.07 8.14 -21.56
CA ASP A 253 24.90 8.69 -20.92
C ASP A 253 25.18 10.10 -20.38
N ILE A 254 24.11 10.93 -20.35
CA ILE A 254 24.18 12.31 -19.83
C ILE A 254 23.18 12.44 -18.72
N LEU A 255 23.62 12.95 -17.56
CA LEU A 255 22.76 13.27 -16.43
C LEU A 255 22.46 14.77 -16.39
N TYR A 256 21.20 15.12 -16.35
CA TYR A 256 20.70 16.48 -16.14
C TYR A 256 20.05 16.53 -14.75
N THR A 257 20.73 17.11 -13.78
CA THR A 257 20.26 17.18 -12.38
C THR A 257 19.92 18.62 -12.04
N VAL A 258 18.79 18.79 -11.36
CA VAL A 258 18.35 20.10 -10.81
C VAL A 258 18.29 19.98 -9.29
N TYR A 259 18.84 20.96 -8.57
CA TYR A 259 18.93 20.94 -7.13
C TYR A 259 17.91 21.90 -6.52
N PHE A 260 17.20 21.44 -5.49
CA PHE A 260 16.27 22.26 -4.73
C PHE A 260 16.48 22.07 -3.24
N ASP A 261 16.50 23.18 -2.50
CA ASP A 261 16.27 23.18 -1.06
C ASP A 261 14.77 23.08 -0.79
N VAL A 262 14.41 22.20 0.14
CA VAL A 262 13.02 21.96 0.49
C VAL A 262 12.74 22.52 1.89
N TYR A 263 11.68 23.30 1.95
CA TYR A 263 11.14 23.88 3.19
C TYR A 263 9.74 23.31 3.42
N LYS A 264 9.41 23.01 4.68
CA LYS A 264 8.07 22.63 5.10
C LYS A 264 7.60 23.60 6.18
N ASN A 265 6.46 24.27 5.94
CA ASN A 265 5.97 25.34 6.82
C ASN A 265 7.03 26.42 7.13
N GLY A 266 7.91 26.72 6.17
CA GLY A 266 9.00 27.69 6.29
C GLY A 266 10.27 27.18 6.99
N GLU A 267 10.32 25.94 7.48
CA GLU A 267 11.51 25.31 8.05
C GLU A 267 12.22 24.44 7.00
N PHE A 268 13.55 24.55 6.90
CA PHE A 268 14.36 23.72 6.03
C PHE A 268 14.30 22.26 6.49
N VAL A 269 13.93 21.35 5.58
CA VAL A 269 13.78 19.92 5.88
C VAL A 269 14.71 19.01 5.09
N GLY A 270 15.41 19.54 4.08
CA GLY A 270 16.35 18.79 3.28
C GLY A 270 16.52 19.35 1.88
N ALA A 271 17.27 18.65 1.05
CA ALA A 271 17.47 18.98 -0.36
C ALA A 271 17.08 17.79 -1.26
N VAL A 272 16.68 18.08 -2.49
CA VAL A 272 16.35 17.09 -3.51
C VAL A 272 17.10 17.38 -4.79
N ASP A 273 17.44 16.31 -5.54
CA ASP A 273 18.27 16.31 -6.73
C ASP A 273 17.65 15.46 -7.88
N PRO A 274 16.39 15.74 -8.26
CA PRO A 274 15.76 14.98 -9.33
C PRO A 274 16.54 15.10 -10.64
N THR A 275 16.71 13.97 -11.33
CA THR A 275 17.61 13.85 -12.47
C THR A 275 16.90 13.26 -13.69
N VAL A 276 17.20 13.79 -14.87
CA VAL A 276 16.92 13.16 -16.16
C VAL A 276 18.19 12.52 -16.67
N GLN A 277 18.19 11.21 -16.83
CA GLN A 277 19.26 10.47 -17.49
C GLN A 277 18.90 10.25 -18.96
N PHE A 278 19.69 10.75 -19.85
CA PHE A 278 19.61 10.43 -21.27
C PHE A 278 20.51 9.25 -21.59
N VAL A 279 19.89 8.09 -21.86
CA VAL A 279 20.59 6.83 -22.17
C VAL A 279 20.89 6.79 -23.66
N GLN A 280 22.14 7.07 -24.04
CA GLN A 280 22.58 7.18 -25.43
C GLN A 280 22.38 5.89 -26.23
N SER A 281 22.64 4.74 -25.62
CA SER A 281 22.54 3.43 -26.27
C SER A 281 21.12 3.08 -26.74
N THR A 282 20.07 3.58 -26.05
CA THR A 282 18.66 3.32 -26.36
C THR A 282 17.90 4.56 -26.85
N GLN A 283 18.55 5.73 -26.84
CA GLN A 283 17.96 7.03 -27.14
C GLN A 283 16.71 7.33 -26.28
N GLN A 284 16.72 6.84 -25.04
CA GLN A 284 15.60 6.99 -24.12
C GLN A 284 15.96 7.91 -22.95
N GLN A 285 14.96 8.65 -22.49
CA GLN A 285 15.05 9.40 -21.25
C GLN A 285 14.56 8.55 -20.09
N LYS A 286 15.35 8.50 -19.00
CA LYS A 286 15.00 7.89 -17.75
C LYS A 286 14.87 8.98 -16.67
N LEU A 287 13.71 9.06 -16.06
CA LEU A 287 13.46 9.99 -14.97
C LEU A 287 13.87 9.33 -13.64
N VAL A 288 14.77 9.99 -12.92
CA VAL A 288 15.21 9.56 -11.58
C VAL A 288 14.65 10.55 -10.58
N ALA A 289 13.69 10.09 -9.81
CA ALA A 289 13.05 10.90 -8.77
C ALA A 289 13.96 11.07 -7.56
N SER A 290 13.83 12.21 -6.87
CA SER A 290 14.39 12.44 -5.54
C SER A 290 13.26 12.48 -4.51
N VAL A 291 13.49 11.91 -3.32
CA VAL A 291 12.44 11.71 -2.32
C VAL A 291 12.91 12.11 -0.94
N ILE A 292 12.09 12.87 -0.21
CA ILE A 292 12.26 13.09 1.24
C ILE A 292 11.12 12.37 1.96
N THR A 293 11.46 11.42 2.83
CA THR A 293 10.49 10.61 3.57
C THR A 293 10.31 11.16 4.98
N PHE A 294 9.05 11.45 5.33
CA PHE A 294 8.61 11.79 6.68
C PHE A 294 7.79 10.63 7.29
N PRO A 295 7.55 10.60 8.59
CA PRO A 295 6.78 9.53 9.21
C PRO A 295 5.35 9.38 8.69
N THR A 296 4.70 10.45 8.25
CA THR A 296 3.29 10.46 7.82
C THR A 296 3.08 10.66 6.34
N GLU A 297 4.15 11.04 5.60
CA GLU A 297 4.07 11.29 4.15
C GLU A 297 5.46 11.28 3.55
N ASP A 298 5.57 11.26 2.22
CA ASP A 298 6.78 11.62 1.52
C ASP A 298 6.54 12.70 0.46
N LEU A 299 7.60 13.45 0.19
CA LEU A 299 7.69 14.38 -0.93
C LEU A 299 8.48 13.70 -2.04
N PHE A 300 7.81 13.43 -3.16
CA PHE A 300 8.37 12.78 -4.34
C PHE A 300 8.51 13.81 -5.46
N VAL A 301 9.73 14.04 -5.92
CA VAL A 301 10.05 15.11 -6.88
C VAL A 301 10.65 14.51 -8.14
N VAL A 302 10.07 14.84 -9.27
CA VAL A 302 10.52 14.42 -10.61
C VAL A 302 10.79 15.65 -11.44
N TYR A 303 11.97 15.72 -12.02
CA TYR A 303 12.32 16.64 -13.10
C TYR A 303 12.08 15.95 -14.44
N ARG A 304 11.35 16.61 -15.35
CA ARG A 304 10.98 16.06 -16.66
C ARG A 304 11.75 16.67 -17.84
N GLY A 305 12.68 17.58 -17.56
CA GLY A 305 13.41 18.32 -18.57
C GLY A 305 12.97 19.77 -18.69
N VAL A 306 13.48 20.46 -19.68
CA VAL A 306 13.16 21.87 -19.97
C VAL A 306 12.07 22.01 -21.03
N ASN A 307 11.25 23.06 -20.93
CA ASN A 307 10.33 23.44 -21.98
C ASN A 307 11.01 24.29 -23.08
N SER A 308 10.25 24.77 -24.06
CA SER A 308 10.75 25.64 -25.12
C SER A 308 11.29 27.00 -24.65
N ASP A 309 10.87 27.44 -23.48
CA ASP A 309 11.23 28.73 -22.88
C ASP A 309 12.43 28.61 -21.92
N GLY A 310 12.96 27.39 -21.73
CA GLY A 310 14.07 27.09 -20.83
C GLY A 310 13.66 26.78 -19.38
N ASP A 311 12.36 26.79 -19.05
CA ASP A 311 11.88 26.53 -17.70
C ASP A 311 11.91 25.05 -17.35
N PHE A 312 12.18 24.71 -16.08
CA PHE A 312 12.23 23.33 -15.61
C PHE A 312 10.82 22.77 -15.42
N SER A 313 10.50 21.69 -16.14
CA SER A 313 9.24 20.96 -15.99
C SER A 313 9.33 20.01 -14.79
N MET A 314 8.47 20.22 -13.80
CA MET A 314 8.46 19.48 -12.55
C MET A 314 7.13 18.73 -12.36
N ASP A 315 7.23 17.52 -11.80
CA ASP A 315 6.10 16.73 -11.30
C ASP A 315 6.40 16.41 -9.83
N VAL A 316 5.64 17.02 -8.95
CA VAL A 316 5.85 16.89 -7.50
C VAL A 316 4.62 16.29 -6.87
N ARG A 317 4.83 15.29 -6.01
CA ARG A 317 3.77 14.54 -5.33
C ARG A 317 4.02 14.51 -3.83
N VAL A 318 2.95 14.68 -3.09
CA VAL A 318 2.91 14.38 -1.66
C VAL A 318 2.10 13.09 -1.48
N ASN A 319 2.75 12.04 -0.97
CA ASN A 319 2.16 10.72 -0.80
C ASN A 319 1.94 10.43 0.69
N PRO A 320 0.73 10.62 1.23
CA PRO A 320 0.44 10.33 2.63
C PRO A 320 0.58 8.84 2.93
N LEU A 321 1.15 8.50 4.09
CA LEU A 321 1.23 7.14 4.64
C LEU A 321 1.95 6.11 3.74
N ILE A 322 2.84 6.56 2.84
CA ILE A 322 3.59 5.63 1.96
C ILE A 322 4.59 4.78 2.76
N LEU A 323 5.14 5.31 3.86
CA LEU A 323 6.04 4.58 4.73
C LEU A 323 5.38 3.33 5.32
N GLU A 324 4.08 3.42 5.65
CA GLU A 324 3.28 2.30 6.14
C GLU A 324 3.14 1.19 5.09
N VAL A 325 3.10 1.53 3.80
CA VAL A 325 3.11 0.51 2.73
C VAL A 325 4.42 -0.27 2.76
N TRP A 326 5.56 0.41 2.89
CA TRP A 326 6.88 -0.24 2.92
C TRP A 326 7.09 -1.08 4.18
N ILE A 327 6.72 -0.56 5.35
CA ILE A 327 6.77 -1.29 6.62
C ILE A 327 5.87 -2.53 6.55
N GLY A 328 4.63 -2.35 6.08
CA GLY A 328 3.66 -3.43 5.97
C GLY A 328 4.10 -4.50 4.96
N PHE A 329 4.69 -4.10 3.83
CA PHE A 329 5.27 -5.02 2.85
C PHE A 329 6.43 -5.82 3.45
N GLY A 330 7.33 -5.18 4.19
CA GLY A 330 8.42 -5.85 4.90
C GLY A 330 7.90 -6.90 5.89
N LEU A 331 6.88 -6.55 6.69
CA LEU A 331 6.22 -7.48 7.62
C LEU A 331 5.53 -8.63 6.88
N LEU A 332 4.84 -8.36 5.79
CA LEU A 332 4.19 -9.37 4.96
C LEU A 332 5.21 -10.37 4.41
N MET A 333 6.27 -9.87 3.80
CA MET A 333 7.35 -10.71 3.24
C MET A 333 8.04 -11.55 4.31
N ALA A 334 8.40 -10.93 5.44
CA ALA A 334 8.98 -11.66 6.58
C ALA A 334 8.03 -12.75 7.09
N GLY A 335 6.74 -12.43 7.26
CA GLY A 335 5.73 -13.38 7.71
C GLY A 335 5.56 -14.57 6.76
N VAL A 336 5.51 -14.31 5.45
CA VAL A 336 5.40 -15.37 4.41
C VAL A 336 6.64 -16.24 4.36
N LEU A 337 7.84 -15.65 4.42
CA LEU A 337 9.10 -16.40 4.44
C LEU A 337 9.18 -17.31 5.66
N ILE A 338 8.88 -16.79 6.86
CA ILE A 338 8.84 -17.55 8.10
C ILE A 338 7.84 -18.71 7.99
N ALA A 339 6.63 -18.46 7.49
CA ALA A 339 5.60 -19.48 7.34
C ALA A 339 6.00 -20.60 6.37
N THR A 340 6.68 -20.25 5.28
CA THR A 340 7.11 -21.19 4.23
C THR A 340 8.26 -22.09 4.71
N VAL A 341 9.26 -21.51 5.37
CA VAL A 341 10.38 -22.28 5.96
C VAL A 341 9.88 -23.25 7.00
N GLY A 342 8.95 -22.83 7.87
CA GLY A 342 8.34 -23.68 8.88
C GLY A 342 7.60 -24.90 8.33
N ARG A 343 6.89 -24.75 7.18
CA ARG A 343 6.22 -25.87 6.51
C ARG A 343 7.20 -26.90 5.96
N ARG A 344 8.33 -26.47 5.40
CA ARG A 344 9.38 -27.37 4.91
C ARG A 344 10.02 -28.17 6.04
N GLY A 345 10.33 -27.53 7.14
CA GLY A 345 10.88 -28.18 8.34
C GLY A 345 9.93 -29.23 8.95
N ALA A 346 8.62 -28.95 9.00
CA ALA A 346 7.62 -29.89 9.48
C ALA A 346 7.47 -31.11 8.56
N LYS A 347 7.47 -30.94 7.24
CA LYS A 347 7.41 -32.05 6.27
C LYS A 347 8.66 -32.93 6.36
N ARG A 348 9.85 -32.38 6.54
CA ARG A 348 11.09 -33.13 6.70
C ARG A 348 11.08 -33.97 7.96
N LYS A 349 10.67 -33.41 9.12
CA LYS A 349 10.54 -34.15 10.38
C LYS A 349 9.54 -35.33 10.28
N LEU A 350 8.42 -35.16 9.54
CA LEU A 350 7.46 -36.23 9.29
C LEU A 350 8.06 -37.34 8.40
N ALA A 351 8.78 -36.97 7.35
CA ALA A 351 9.45 -37.94 6.47
C ALA A 351 10.52 -38.74 7.20
N ASP A 352 11.34 -38.05 8.01
CA ASP A 352 12.39 -38.71 8.85
C ASP A 352 11.77 -39.62 9.90
N GLY A 353 10.63 -39.22 10.51
CA GLY A 353 9.89 -40.05 11.49
C GLY A 353 9.24 -41.29 10.85
N THR A 354 8.70 -41.18 9.63
CA THR A 354 8.16 -42.32 8.87
C THR A 354 9.26 -43.26 8.38
N ALA A 355 10.43 -42.74 8.00
CA ALA A 355 11.58 -43.53 7.62
C ALA A 355 12.17 -44.32 8.83
N ALA A 356 12.19 -43.70 10.01
CA ALA A 356 12.65 -44.36 11.25
C ALA A 356 11.69 -45.51 11.67
N LEU A 357 10.37 -45.32 11.50
CA LEU A 357 9.36 -46.35 11.78
C LEU A 357 9.41 -47.54 10.81
N SER A 358 9.79 -47.31 9.55
CA SER A 358 9.93 -48.36 8.52
C SER A 358 11.22 -49.20 8.71
N LEU A 359 12.18 -48.76 9.51
CA LEU A 359 13.42 -49.52 9.83
C LEU A 359 13.26 -50.40 11.06
N ILE A 360 12.12 -50.34 11.78
CA ILE A 360 11.83 -51.14 12.99
C ILE A 360 10.89 -52.33 12.66
N HIS A 361 10.43 -52.43 11.44
CA HIS A 361 9.72 -53.61 10.91
C HIS A 361 10.55 -54.30 9.83
#